data_dd15344ffb19909b7428c2353347ac40
#
_entry.id   dd15344ffb19909b7428c2353347ac40
#
_cell.length_a   1.000
_cell.length_b   1.000
_cell.length_c   1.000
_cell.angle_alpha   90.00
_cell.angle_beta   90.00
_cell.angle_gamma   90.00
#
_symmetry.space_group_name_H-M   'P 1'
#
loop_
_entity.id
_entity.type
_entity.pdbx_description
1 polymer ?
#
loop_
_entity_poly.entity_id
_entity_poly.type
_entity_poly.pdbx_seq_one_letter_code
_entity_poly.pdbx_strand_id
1 'polypeptide(L)'
;HASSELLGSYNQERLQAAQRNVQVTNRTARFLRAPEGIERVFRSATIGLAKHHEFARPLINTGRMAEANRYTMSHVCQDNGGIMVQNSAVQFADRSFGTLADLINWANGHMLLLVFGELSHKEIARLQSLGKLAFVRVVQVVHKKPAQVLECVMDPHKSLRHACHAEKSQWVLVRPDAY
;
A
#
# COMPACT_ATOMS: atom_id res chain seq x y z
N HIS A 1 2.41 18.60 19.62
CA HIS A 1 1.79 17.45 20.29
C HIS A 1 0.67 16.91 19.40
N ALA A 2 0.57 15.57 19.26
CA ALA A 2 -0.54 14.94 18.56
C ALA A 2 -1.84 15.10 19.37
N SER A 3 -2.97 15.30 18.67
CA SER A 3 -4.28 15.34 19.32
C SER A 3 -4.65 13.96 19.89
N SER A 4 -5.51 13.91 20.91
CA SER A 4 -6.02 12.65 21.46
C SER A 4 -6.77 11.82 20.41
N GLU A 5 -7.44 12.49 19.49
CA GLU A 5 -8.16 11.86 18.38
C GLU A 5 -7.20 11.16 17.41
N LEU A 6 -6.07 11.79 17.04
CA LEU A 6 -5.03 11.19 16.21
C LEU A 6 -4.37 10.01 16.90
N LEU A 7 -4.10 10.10 18.21
CA LEU A 7 -3.57 8.97 18.98
C LEU A 7 -4.59 7.83 19.09
N GLY A 8 -5.88 8.15 19.20
CA GLY A 8 -6.98 7.18 19.18
C GLY A 8 -7.03 6.41 17.85
N SER A 9 -6.94 7.10 16.72
CA SER A 9 -6.93 6.46 15.39
C SER A 9 -5.73 5.54 15.21
N TYR A 10 -4.54 5.96 15.65
CA TYR A 10 -3.33 5.13 15.63
C TYR A 10 -3.52 3.85 16.45
N ASN A 11 -4.03 3.97 17.69
CA ASN A 11 -4.27 2.81 18.53
C ASN A 11 -5.25 1.82 17.89
N GLN A 12 -6.33 2.32 17.30
CA GLN A 12 -7.32 1.50 16.59
C GLN A 12 -6.72 0.75 15.41
N GLU A 13 -5.93 1.44 14.57
CA GLU A 13 -5.24 0.84 13.43
C GLU A 13 -4.24 -0.23 13.87
N ARG A 14 -3.41 0.05 14.89
CA ARG A 14 -2.41 -0.90 15.38
C ARG A 14 -3.03 -2.12 16.05
N LEU A 15 -4.12 -1.94 16.79
CA LEU A 15 -4.84 -3.06 17.41
C LEU A 15 -5.43 -3.99 16.32
N GLN A 16 -6.05 -3.42 15.29
CA GLN A 16 -6.58 -4.19 14.17
C GLN A 16 -5.46 -4.99 13.46
N ALA A 17 -4.34 -4.34 13.16
CA ALA A 17 -3.19 -4.98 12.53
C ALA A 17 -2.59 -6.10 13.40
N ALA A 18 -2.45 -5.86 14.71
CA ALA A 18 -1.94 -6.85 15.65
C ALA A 18 -2.85 -8.07 15.74
N GLN A 19 -4.16 -7.87 15.86
CA GLN A 19 -5.14 -8.96 15.87
C GLN A 19 -5.06 -9.80 14.59
N ARG A 20 -4.96 -9.14 13.43
CA ARG A 20 -4.82 -9.84 12.14
C ARG A 20 -3.54 -10.65 12.09
N ASN A 21 -2.41 -10.08 12.48
CA ASN A 21 -1.12 -10.78 12.51
C ASN A 21 -1.13 -11.98 13.46
N VAL A 22 -1.75 -11.86 14.63
CA VAL A 22 -1.92 -13.00 15.56
C VAL A 22 -2.75 -14.12 14.92
N GLN A 23 -3.83 -13.78 14.20
CA GLN A 23 -4.64 -14.78 13.49
C GLN A 23 -3.84 -15.50 12.40
N VAL A 24 -3.07 -14.75 11.58
CA VAL A 24 -2.22 -15.31 10.53
C VAL A 24 -1.14 -16.21 11.12
N THR A 25 -0.46 -15.74 12.17
CA THR A 25 0.60 -16.51 12.85
C THR A 25 0.05 -17.79 13.48
N ASN A 26 -1.09 -17.72 14.16
CA ASN A 26 -1.74 -18.90 14.75
C ASN A 26 -2.16 -19.92 13.69
N ARG A 27 -2.69 -19.45 12.56
CA ARG A 27 -3.04 -20.33 11.42
C ARG A 27 -1.80 -21.02 10.86
N THR A 28 -0.71 -20.28 10.69
CA THR A 28 0.58 -20.80 10.23
C THR A 28 1.15 -21.82 11.21
N ALA A 29 1.17 -21.49 12.51
CA ALA A 29 1.68 -22.36 13.56
C ALA A 29 0.90 -23.68 13.63
N ARG A 30 -0.44 -23.62 13.53
CA ARG A 30 -1.29 -24.83 13.49
C ARG A 30 -0.99 -25.71 12.26
N PHE A 31 -0.78 -25.08 11.10
CA PHE A 31 -0.45 -25.83 9.88
C PHE A 31 0.95 -26.48 9.95
N LEU A 32 1.93 -25.82 10.55
CA LEU A 32 3.30 -26.30 10.69
C LEU A 32 3.46 -27.36 11.79
N ARG A 33 2.64 -27.27 12.86
CA ARG A 33 2.66 -28.29 13.91
C ARG A 33 2.32 -29.66 13.31
N ALA A 34 3.06 -30.68 13.72
CA ALA A 34 2.75 -32.06 13.29
C ALA A 34 1.33 -32.44 13.77
N PRO A 35 0.34 -32.59 12.87
CA PRO A 35 -1.03 -32.91 13.27
C PRO A 35 -1.13 -34.41 13.59
N GLU A 36 -2.03 -34.73 14.48
CA GLU A 36 -2.41 -36.10 14.84
C GLU A 36 -3.83 -36.41 14.39
N GLY A 37 -4.18 -37.68 14.33
CA GLY A 37 -5.54 -38.09 14.02
C GLY A 37 -6.10 -37.54 12.70
N ILE A 38 -7.33 -37.04 12.75
CA ILE A 38 -8.07 -36.54 11.58
C ILE A 38 -7.44 -35.30 10.94
N GLU A 39 -6.78 -34.45 11.73
CA GLU A 39 -6.10 -33.26 11.22
C GLU A 39 -4.93 -33.64 10.29
N ARG A 40 -4.24 -34.75 10.57
CA ARG A 40 -3.18 -35.29 9.71
C ARG A 40 -3.73 -35.72 8.36
N VAL A 41 -4.87 -36.40 8.37
CA VAL A 41 -5.53 -36.84 7.15
C VAL A 41 -5.98 -35.66 6.31
N PHE A 42 -6.62 -34.67 6.94
CA PHE A 42 -7.05 -33.43 6.28
C PHE A 42 -5.87 -32.67 5.66
N ARG A 43 -4.78 -32.47 6.41
CA ARG A 43 -3.58 -31.82 5.91
C ARG A 43 -2.97 -32.55 4.71
N SER A 44 -2.85 -33.88 4.79
CA SER A 44 -2.31 -34.68 3.70
C SER A 44 -3.18 -34.61 2.45
N ALA A 45 -4.50 -34.66 2.60
CA ALA A 45 -5.45 -34.49 1.51
C ALA A 45 -5.35 -33.09 0.88
N THR A 46 -5.27 -32.04 1.70
CA THR A 46 -5.13 -30.66 1.22
C THR A 46 -3.83 -30.47 0.42
N ILE A 47 -2.71 -31.00 0.92
CA ILE A 47 -1.43 -30.94 0.21
C ILE A 47 -1.50 -31.74 -1.09
N GLY A 48 -2.12 -32.92 -1.08
CA GLY A 48 -2.33 -33.73 -2.28
C GLY A 48 -3.14 -32.99 -3.35
N LEU A 49 -4.28 -32.39 -2.97
CA LEU A 49 -5.11 -31.60 -3.86
C LEU A 49 -4.38 -30.38 -4.45
N ALA A 50 -3.63 -29.65 -3.63
CA ALA A 50 -2.94 -28.45 -4.05
C ALA A 50 -1.80 -28.69 -5.06
N LYS A 51 -1.26 -29.91 -5.13
CA LYS A 51 -0.32 -30.30 -6.18
C LYS A 51 -0.95 -30.30 -7.57
N HIS A 52 -2.23 -30.61 -7.65
CA HIS A 52 -2.93 -30.83 -8.92
C HIS A 52 -3.99 -29.78 -9.22
N HIS A 53 -4.47 -29.03 -8.20
CA HIS A 53 -5.59 -28.08 -8.34
C HIS A 53 -5.28 -26.72 -7.76
N GLU A 54 -5.44 -25.67 -8.56
CA GLU A 54 -5.15 -24.29 -8.15
C GLU A 54 -6.06 -23.77 -7.04
N PHE A 55 -7.35 -24.18 -7.04
CA PHE A 55 -8.29 -23.76 -5.99
C PHE A 55 -7.90 -24.23 -4.59
N ALA A 56 -7.11 -25.31 -4.49
CA ALA A 56 -6.66 -25.84 -3.21
C ALA A 56 -5.38 -25.18 -2.68
N ARG A 57 -4.62 -24.47 -3.54
CA ARG A 57 -3.38 -23.79 -3.15
C ARG A 57 -3.57 -22.74 -2.04
N PRO A 58 -4.63 -21.92 -2.02
CA PRO A 58 -4.90 -21.01 -0.93
C PRO A 58 -5.17 -21.67 0.43
N LEU A 59 -5.54 -22.96 0.43
CA LEU A 59 -5.75 -23.73 1.66
C LEU A 59 -4.43 -24.15 2.31
N ILE A 60 -3.34 -24.22 1.52
CA ILE A 60 -2.00 -24.46 2.05
C ILE A 60 -1.46 -23.14 2.60
N ASN A 61 -1.08 -23.17 3.87
CA ASN A 61 -0.38 -22.03 4.44
C ASN A 61 1.04 -21.96 3.87
N THR A 62 1.37 -20.82 3.24
CA THR A 62 2.68 -20.56 2.61
C THR A 62 3.78 -20.21 3.60
N GLY A 63 3.54 -20.36 4.90
CA GLY A 63 4.50 -19.99 5.95
C GLY A 63 4.55 -18.48 6.26
N ARG A 64 3.65 -17.70 5.69
CA ARG A 64 3.57 -16.27 5.99
C ARG A 64 3.21 -16.04 7.46
N MET A 65 3.99 -15.21 8.14
CA MET A 65 3.77 -14.83 9.54
C MET A 65 3.09 -13.46 9.68
N ALA A 66 3.06 -12.68 8.61
CA ALA A 66 2.39 -11.39 8.56
C ALA A 66 1.80 -11.14 7.17
N GLU A 67 0.70 -10.42 7.14
CA GLU A 67 0.07 -9.90 5.93
C GLU A 67 -0.11 -8.39 6.07
N ALA A 68 -0.03 -7.66 4.95
CA ALA A 68 -0.39 -6.25 4.95
C ALA A 68 -1.86 -6.11 5.38
N ASN A 69 -2.10 -5.30 6.41
CA ASN A 69 -3.45 -5.08 6.92
C ASN A 69 -4.15 -4.02 6.09
N ARG A 70 -5.44 -4.21 5.83
CA ARG A 70 -6.29 -3.16 5.29
C ARG A 70 -7.02 -2.46 6.45
N TYR A 71 -6.81 -1.16 6.59
CA TYR A 71 -7.46 -0.38 7.64
C TYR A 71 -8.86 0.05 7.20
N THR A 72 -9.85 -0.76 7.55
CA THR A 72 -11.26 -0.51 7.19
C THR A 72 -12.03 0.29 8.23
N MET A 73 -11.50 0.40 9.44
CA MET A 73 -12.16 1.00 10.60
C MET A 73 -11.52 2.33 11.03
N SER A 74 -10.57 2.86 10.25
CA SER A 74 -9.88 4.10 10.59
C SER A 74 -10.69 5.31 10.10
N HIS A 75 -10.88 6.31 10.98
CA HIS A 75 -11.53 7.57 10.63
C HIS A 75 -10.75 8.39 9.61
N VAL A 76 -9.47 8.11 9.43
CA VAL A 76 -8.59 8.79 8.48
C VAL A 76 -8.49 8.08 7.13
N CYS A 77 -9.15 6.94 6.98
CA CYS A 77 -9.26 6.21 5.72
C CYS A 77 -10.69 6.30 5.20
N GLN A 78 -10.87 6.83 3.99
CA GLN A 78 -12.17 6.91 3.33
C GLN A 78 -12.23 5.91 2.17
N ASP A 79 -13.41 5.38 1.92
CA ASP A 79 -13.76 4.52 0.78
C ASP A 79 -12.78 3.36 0.57
N ASN A 80 -11.95 3.43 -0.46
CA ASN A 80 -10.97 2.41 -0.81
C ASN A 80 -9.57 2.66 -0.20
N GLY A 81 -9.44 3.57 0.76
CA GLY A 81 -8.19 3.86 1.46
C GLY A 81 -7.73 2.75 2.42
N GLY A 82 -6.65 3.01 3.12
CA GLY A 82 -6.10 2.10 4.14
C GLY A 82 -5.49 0.82 3.56
N ILE A 83 -5.11 0.82 2.29
CA ILE A 83 -4.43 -0.29 1.63
C ILE A 83 -2.94 0.06 1.53
N MET A 84 -2.08 -0.87 1.93
CA MET A 84 -0.65 -0.71 1.75
C MET A 84 -0.29 -0.69 0.27
N VAL A 85 0.39 0.36 -0.18
CA VAL A 85 0.87 0.45 -1.56
C VAL A 85 2.06 -0.49 -1.78
N GLN A 86 2.10 -1.11 -2.96
CA GLN A 86 3.21 -1.97 -3.34
C GLN A 86 4.38 -1.13 -3.83
N ASN A 87 5.61 -1.53 -3.46
CA ASN A 87 6.79 -0.88 -4.00
C ASN A 87 6.88 -1.14 -5.52
N SER A 88 6.99 -0.08 -6.30
CA SER A 88 7.03 -0.14 -7.75
C SER A 88 8.11 0.78 -8.31
N ALA A 89 8.61 0.45 -9.49
CA ALA A 89 9.58 1.28 -10.19
C ALA A 89 8.97 2.61 -10.61
N VAL A 90 9.78 3.67 -10.51
CA VAL A 90 9.49 5.01 -11.00
C VAL A 90 10.72 5.55 -11.73
N GLN A 91 10.53 6.48 -12.66
CA GLN A 91 11.62 7.21 -13.28
C GLN A 91 11.52 8.69 -12.89
N PHE A 92 12.60 9.22 -12.32
CA PHE A 92 12.66 10.62 -11.91
C PHE A 92 12.85 11.57 -13.11
N ALA A 93 12.67 12.86 -12.88
CA ALA A 93 12.78 13.89 -13.91
C ALA A 93 14.17 13.99 -14.56
N ASP A 94 15.23 13.64 -13.83
CA ASP A 94 16.61 13.53 -14.30
C ASP A 94 16.91 12.25 -15.09
N ARG A 95 15.88 11.42 -15.33
CA ARG A 95 15.94 10.10 -15.96
C ARG A 95 16.58 8.99 -15.13
N SER A 96 16.95 9.24 -13.88
CA SER A 96 17.35 8.18 -12.98
C SER A 96 16.16 7.27 -12.65
N PHE A 97 16.45 6.01 -12.31
CA PHE A 97 15.43 5.06 -11.89
C PHE A 97 15.47 4.92 -10.37
N GLY A 98 14.31 4.78 -9.79
CA GLY A 98 14.10 4.50 -8.38
C GLY A 98 12.78 3.77 -8.17
N THR A 99 12.30 3.82 -6.95
CA THR A 99 11.08 3.12 -6.51
C THR A 99 10.15 4.08 -5.77
N LEU A 100 8.93 3.63 -5.52
CA LEU A 100 7.99 4.36 -4.64
C LEU A 100 8.59 4.56 -3.23
N ALA A 101 9.37 3.59 -2.72
CA ALA A 101 10.05 3.73 -1.44
C ALA A 101 11.04 4.90 -1.44
N ASP A 102 11.74 5.13 -2.56
CA ASP A 102 12.64 6.29 -2.69
C ASP A 102 11.87 7.61 -2.69
N LEU A 103 10.69 7.66 -3.31
CA LEU A 103 9.79 8.82 -3.24
C LEU A 103 9.28 9.07 -1.81
N ILE A 104 8.90 8.04 -1.08
CA ILE A 104 8.47 8.15 0.32
C ILE A 104 9.63 8.66 1.19
N ASN A 105 10.84 8.14 0.98
CA ASN A 105 12.04 8.61 1.67
C ASN A 105 12.36 10.08 1.33
N TRP A 106 12.25 10.46 0.05
CA TRP A 106 12.40 11.84 -0.39
C TRP A 106 11.36 12.77 0.27
N ALA A 107 10.13 12.30 0.48
CA ALA A 107 9.08 13.06 1.17
C ALA A 107 9.41 13.32 2.65
N ASN A 108 10.39 12.62 3.22
CA ASN A 108 10.98 12.87 4.54
C ASN A 108 9.94 13.00 5.66
N GLY A 109 9.10 11.99 5.81
CA GLY A 109 8.05 11.92 6.83
C GLY A 109 6.78 12.73 6.51
N HIS A 110 6.71 13.40 5.35
CA HIS A 110 5.50 14.06 4.88
C HIS A 110 4.55 13.07 4.19
N MET A 111 3.27 13.41 4.15
CA MET A 111 2.31 12.75 3.27
C MET A 111 2.70 13.00 1.80
N LEU A 112 2.65 11.95 0.98
CA LEU A 112 2.96 12.04 -0.45
C LEU A 112 1.65 12.04 -1.26
N LEU A 113 1.31 13.17 -1.86
CA LEU A 113 0.16 13.28 -2.76
C LEU A 113 0.62 13.00 -4.19
N LEU A 114 0.28 11.82 -4.70
CA LEU A 114 0.49 11.43 -6.08
C LEU A 114 -0.69 11.87 -6.94
N VAL A 115 -0.42 12.61 -8.00
CA VAL A 115 -1.45 13.12 -8.92
C VAL A 115 -1.20 12.58 -10.32
N PHE A 116 -2.10 11.74 -10.81
CA PHE A 116 -1.94 10.99 -12.05
C PHE A 116 -2.58 11.72 -13.24
N GLY A 117 -1.78 11.94 -14.27
CA GLY A 117 -2.22 12.45 -15.57
C GLY A 117 -1.94 13.93 -15.81
N GLU A 118 -2.62 14.47 -16.82
CA GLU A 118 -2.52 15.88 -17.18
C GLU A 118 -3.40 16.75 -16.29
N LEU A 119 -2.91 17.93 -15.98
CA LEU A 119 -3.54 18.85 -15.04
C LEU A 119 -3.90 20.16 -15.74
N SER A 120 -5.06 20.68 -15.43
CA SER A 120 -5.45 22.04 -15.82
C SER A 120 -4.70 23.09 -14.99
N HIS A 121 -4.63 24.33 -15.49
CA HIS A 121 -4.00 25.43 -14.77
C HIS A 121 -4.63 25.67 -13.36
N LYS A 122 -5.95 25.47 -13.22
CA LYS A 122 -6.63 25.60 -11.93
C LYS A 122 -6.22 24.52 -10.94
N GLU A 123 -6.06 23.28 -11.40
CA GLU A 123 -5.60 22.17 -10.56
C GLU A 123 -4.16 22.37 -10.13
N ILE A 124 -3.28 22.82 -11.04
CA ILE A 124 -1.88 23.13 -10.72
C ILE A 124 -1.81 24.19 -9.61
N ALA A 125 -2.53 25.30 -9.73
CA ALA A 125 -2.55 26.35 -8.72
C ALA A 125 -3.04 25.84 -7.36
N ARG A 126 -4.07 24.99 -7.36
CA ARG A 126 -4.59 24.34 -6.12
C ARG A 126 -3.55 23.40 -5.50
N LEU A 127 -2.90 22.58 -6.31
CA LEU A 127 -1.85 21.66 -5.85
C LEU A 127 -0.62 22.36 -5.32
N GLN A 128 -0.22 23.48 -5.94
CA GLN A 128 0.86 24.33 -5.42
C GLN A 128 0.51 24.92 -4.05
N SER A 129 -0.76 25.28 -3.83
CA SER A 129 -1.23 25.74 -2.52
C SER A 129 -1.20 24.63 -1.49
N LEU A 130 -1.59 23.38 -1.86
CA LEU A 130 -1.48 22.21 -0.99
C LEU A 130 -0.03 21.85 -0.68
N GLY A 131 0.88 21.95 -1.66
CA GLY A 131 2.31 21.72 -1.46
C GLY A 131 3.01 22.71 -0.51
N LYS A 132 2.36 23.83 -0.17
CA LYS A 132 2.83 24.75 0.88
C LYS A 132 2.49 24.29 2.29
N LEU A 133 1.61 23.31 2.44
CA LEU A 133 1.33 22.72 3.75
C LEU A 133 2.57 21.98 4.26
N ALA A 134 2.90 22.20 5.52
CA ALA A 134 4.14 21.69 6.14
C ALA A 134 4.21 20.15 6.23
N PHE A 135 3.14 19.43 5.88
CA PHE A 135 3.05 17.99 6.03
C PHE A 135 2.69 17.23 4.73
N VAL A 136 2.65 17.93 3.57
CA VAL A 136 2.31 17.32 2.27
C VAL A 136 3.39 17.61 1.24
N ARG A 137 3.79 16.60 0.49
CA ARG A 137 4.59 16.72 -0.74
C ARG A 137 3.73 16.31 -1.92
N VAL A 138 3.67 17.13 -2.95
CA VAL A 138 2.87 16.89 -4.15
C VAL A 138 3.80 16.45 -5.28
N VAL A 139 3.48 15.32 -5.90
CA VAL A 139 4.23 14.77 -7.04
C VAL A 139 3.26 14.44 -8.16
N GLN A 140 3.49 14.99 -9.33
CA GLN A 140 2.74 14.63 -10.54
C GLN A 140 3.32 13.35 -11.15
N VAL A 141 2.45 12.39 -11.45
CA VAL A 141 2.79 11.12 -12.12
C VAL A 141 2.34 11.20 -13.57
N VAL A 142 3.30 11.13 -14.49
CA VAL A 142 3.06 11.35 -15.91
C VAL A 142 3.59 10.22 -16.76
N HIS A 143 3.07 10.08 -17.97
CA HIS A 143 3.53 9.11 -18.95
C HIS A 143 4.73 9.60 -19.75
N LYS A 144 4.77 10.90 -20.01
CA LYS A 144 5.86 11.60 -20.73
C LYS A 144 6.20 12.86 -19.93
N LYS A 145 7.43 13.35 -20.06
CA LYS A 145 7.91 14.53 -19.35
C LYS A 145 6.97 15.74 -19.59
N PRO A 146 6.33 16.30 -18.54
CA PRO A 146 5.48 17.47 -18.68
C PRO A 146 6.30 18.75 -18.81
N ALA A 147 5.67 19.82 -19.26
CA ALA A 147 6.17 21.17 -19.03
C ALA A 147 6.16 21.42 -17.51
N GLN A 148 7.32 21.63 -16.93
CA GLN A 148 7.57 21.62 -15.49
C GLN A 148 6.84 22.72 -14.74
N VAL A 149 5.93 22.34 -13.83
CA VAL A 149 5.35 23.23 -12.83
C VAL A 149 5.34 22.59 -11.44
N LEU A 150 5.33 21.26 -11.38
CA LEU A 150 5.36 20.47 -10.13
C LEU A 150 6.53 19.49 -10.17
N GLU A 151 6.95 19.03 -8.99
CA GLU A 151 7.81 17.84 -8.91
C GLU A 151 7.11 16.68 -9.63
N CYS A 152 7.84 15.97 -10.47
CA CYS A 152 7.24 14.93 -11.29
C CYS A 152 8.08 13.65 -11.35
N VAL A 153 7.37 12.55 -11.53
CA VAL A 153 7.94 11.24 -11.85
C VAL A 153 7.23 10.67 -13.07
N MET A 154 7.94 9.83 -13.81
CA MET A 154 7.38 9.13 -14.97
C MET A 154 7.02 7.71 -14.60
N ASP A 155 5.84 7.28 -15.05
CA ASP A 155 5.32 5.92 -14.95
C ASP A 155 4.90 5.40 -16.33
N PRO A 156 5.88 5.09 -17.19
CA PRO A 156 5.61 4.71 -18.60
C PRO A 156 4.81 3.40 -18.71
N HIS A 157 4.93 2.53 -17.75
CA HIS A 157 4.27 1.22 -17.74
C HIS A 157 3.03 1.16 -16.85
N LYS A 158 2.61 2.28 -16.26
CA LYS A 158 1.51 2.37 -15.28
C LYS A 158 1.70 1.48 -14.05
N SER A 159 2.94 1.10 -13.75
CA SER A 159 3.29 0.24 -12.61
C SER A 159 3.00 0.93 -11.28
N LEU A 160 3.35 2.22 -11.15
CA LEU A 160 3.05 3.01 -9.97
C LEU A 160 1.54 3.21 -9.79
N ARG A 161 0.82 3.51 -10.88
CA ARG A 161 -0.64 3.63 -10.85
C ARG A 161 -1.30 2.34 -10.34
N HIS A 162 -0.84 1.19 -10.84
CA HIS A 162 -1.35 -0.11 -10.41
C HIS A 162 -0.98 -0.43 -8.95
N ALA A 163 0.27 -0.17 -8.56
CA ALA A 163 0.75 -0.38 -7.20
C ALA A 163 -0.03 0.44 -6.14
N CYS A 164 -0.51 1.62 -6.53
CA CYS A 164 -1.34 2.50 -5.70
C CYS A 164 -2.85 2.22 -5.82
N HIS A 165 -3.27 1.18 -6.55
CA HIS A 165 -4.69 0.89 -6.83
C HIS A 165 -5.47 2.09 -7.39
N ALA A 166 -4.79 2.90 -8.22
CA ALA A 166 -5.26 4.19 -8.73
C ALA A 166 -5.88 4.11 -10.14
N GLU A 167 -6.39 2.95 -10.57
CA GLU A 167 -6.95 2.75 -11.90
C GLU A 167 -8.10 3.72 -12.23
N LYS A 168 -8.91 4.01 -11.21
CA LYS A 168 -10.07 4.93 -11.31
C LYS A 168 -9.85 6.27 -10.60
N SER A 169 -8.70 6.44 -9.93
CA SER A 169 -8.41 7.62 -9.14
C SER A 169 -7.37 8.48 -9.83
N GLN A 170 -7.59 9.79 -9.84
CA GLN A 170 -6.60 10.75 -10.30
C GLN A 170 -5.60 11.11 -9.19
N TRP A 171 -6.02 11.07 -7.92
CA TRP A 171 -5.26 11.51 -6.77
C TRP A 171 -5.17 10.38 -5.75
N VAL A 172 -3.97 10.16 -5.22
CA VAL A 172 -3.71 9.19 -4.16
C VAL A 172 -2.82 9.84 -3.12
N LEU A 173 -3.28 9.80 -1.87
CA LEU A 173 -2.50 10.27 -0.73
C LEU A 173 -1.85 9.06 -0.07
N VAL A 174 -0.52 9.03 -0.07
CA VAL A 174 0.29 7.97 0.53
C VAL A 174 0.89 8.48 1.82
N ARG A 175 0.71 7.74 2.89
CA ARG A 175 1.28 8.03 4.21
C ARG A 175 2.77 7.65 4.25
N PRO A 176 3.57 8.20 5.20
CA PRO A 176 4.98 7.85 5.35
C PRO A 176 5.24 6.36 5.63
N ASP A 177 4.26 5.63 6.12
CA ASP A 177 4.31 4.18 6.36
C ASP A 177 3.78 3.33 5.19
N ALA A 178 3.66 3.94 3.99
CA ALA A 178 3.24 3.32 2.74
C ALA A 178 1.76 2.86 2.69
N TYR A 179 0.87 3.54 3.42
CA TYR A 179 -0.58 3.35 3.35
C TYR A 179 -1.29 4.52 2.68
#